data_3ecad893de643816c5d353dcc90657ad
#
_entry.id   3ecad893de643816c5d353dcc90657ad
#
_cell.length_a   1.000
_cell.length_b   1.000
_cell.length_c   1.000
_cell.angle_alpha   90.00
_cell.angle_beta   90.00
_cell.angle_gamma   90.00
#
_symmetry.space_group_name_H-M   'P 1'
#
loop_
_entity.id
_entity.type
_entity.pdbx_description
1 polymer ?
#
loop_
_entity_poly.entity_id
_entity_poly.type
_entity_poly.pdbx_seq_one_letter_code
_entity_poly.pdbx_strand_id
1 'polypeptide(L)'
;MRTFLRSYLPTTIVLAGLAAVSLAADAPASTTAAATASAPRKLIETVTQDVVAILRNDKLTSAEKTAKCRDIAFANIDFETLSRLTLGRNWRDLTEAQQKDFVQEYRKHIAGTYSHMTDQYHNEDILVSGDREEARGDWTVQTRIMGDKNGVRDEIAKVEYRLRQTDKQWKVIDLTIDGVSLMSNFRSQFQEIISNGGFDKLMKQLRDKNAEAEK
;
A
#
# COMPACT_ATOMS: atom_id res chain seq x y z
N MET A 1 12.63 -6.28 8.68
CA MET A 1 11.84 -5.27 7.95
C MET A 1 12.66 -4.07 7.46
N ARG A 2 13.63 -3.53 8.22
CA ARG A 2 14.49 -2.40 7.78
C ARG A 2 15.42 -2.71 6.59
N THR A 3 15.83 -3.94 6.39
CA THR A 3 16.83 -4.33 5.37
C THR A 3 16.24 -4.45 3.97
N PHE A 4 14.95 -4.72 3.84
CA PHE A 4 14.32 -4.92 2.53
C PHE A 4 13.93 -3.60 1.83
N LEU A 5 13.58 -2.55 2.60
CA LEU A 5 13.28 -1.23 2.03
C LEU A 5 14.54 -0.44 1.61
N ARG A 6 15.71 -0.78 2.15
CA ARG A 6 16.96 -0.03 1.90
C ARG A 6 17.56 -0.25 0.52
N SER A 7 17.22 -1.33 -0.16
CA SER A 7 17.80 -1.66 -1.48
C SER A 7 17.17 -0.89 -2.66
N TYR A 8 16.15 -0.08 -2.44
CA TYR A 8 15.43 0.63 -3.51
C TYR A 8 15.40 2.17 -3.35
N LEU A 9 16.16 2.75 -2.42
CA LEU A 9 16.24 4.20 -2.28
C LEU A 9 17.63 4.72 -2.67
N PRO A 10 17.74 5.68 -3.61
CA PRO A 10 18.98 6.40 -3.83
C PRO A 10 19.20 7.39 -2.68
N THR A 11 20.38 7.33 -2.08
CA THR A 11 20.90 8.23 -1.06
C THR A 11 21.12 9.62 -1.66
N THR A 12 20.52 10.64 -1.13
CA THR A 12 21.10 11.97 -0.81
C THR A 12 20.00 12.98 -0.50
N ILE A 13 19.88 13.44 0.74
CA ILE A 13 19.31 14.77 1.06
C ILE A 13 20.14 15.38 2.19
N VAL A 14 20.67 16.56 1.86
CA VAL A 14 21.48 17.46 2.69
C VAL A 14 20.60 18.17 3.73
N LEU A 15 21.15 18.30 4.94
CA LEU A 15 20.61 19.09 6.06
C LEU A 15 20.76 20.58 5.79
N ALA A 16 19.71 21.38 6.07
CA ALA A 16 19.86 22.78 6.46
C ALA A 16 18.81 23.13 7.52
N GLY A 17 19.28 23.49 8.68
CA GLY A 17 18.45 23.92 9.80
C GLY A 17 18.04 25.40 9.68
N LEU A 18 16.95 25.78 10.36
CA LEU A 18 16.80 27.09 10.99
C LEU A 18 15.76 27.05 12.11
N ALA A 19 16.11 27.72 13.21
CA ALA A 19 15.29 27.91 14.39
C ALA A 19 14.22 28.99 14.16
N ALA A 20 13.05 28.87 14.79
CA ALA A 20 12.21 30.04 15.10
C ALA A 20 11.13 29.72 16.14
N VAL A 21 11.22 30.39 17.24
CA VAL A 21 10.23 31.23 17.98
C VAL A 21 8.82 30.66 18.18
N SER A 22 8.59 30.32 19.44
CA SER A 22 7.27 30.06 20.05
C SER A 22 6.43 31.32 20.15
N LEU A 23 5.22 31.27 19.61
CA LEU A 23 4.08 32.10 20.07
C LEU A 23 3.00 31.16 20.57
N ALA A 24 2.78 31.18 21.88
CA ALA A 24 1.62 30.55 22.49
C ALA A 24 0.37 31.34 22.09
N ALA A 25 -0.52 30.69 21.37
CA ALA A 25 -1.89 31.14 21.17
C ALA A 25 -2.81 30.10 21.83
N ASP A 26 -3.56 30.52 22.82
CA ASP A 26 -4.66 29.78 23.43
C ASP A 26 -5.64 29.30 22.34
N ALA A 27 -5.65 28.00 22.05
CA ALA A 27 -6.67 27.39 21.22
C ALA A 27 -7.81 26.93 22.12
N PRO A 28 -9.09 27.25 21.80
CA PRO A 28 -10.23 26.75 22.55
C PRO A 28 -10.25 25.22 22.47
N ALA A 29 -10.46 24.59 23.63
CA ALA A 29 -10.63 23.15 23.74
C ALA A 29 -11.78 22.69 22.82
N SER A 30 -11.41 22.11 21.67
CA SER A 30 -12.36 21.45 20.79
C SER A 30 -12.88 20.21 21.50
N THR A 31 -14.12 20.29 21.96
CA THR A 31 -14.91 19.16 22.48
C THR A 31 -14.91 18.09 21.37
N THR A 32 -14.13 17.05 21.53
CA THR A 32 -14.10 15.91 20.62
C THR A 32 -15.40 15.13 20.79
N ALA A 33 -16.44 15.53 20.05
CA ALA A 33 -17.55 14.63 19.78
C ALA A 33 -16.93 13.37 19.19
N ALA A 34 -17.23 12.20 19.72
CA ALA A 34 -16.78 10.92 19.18
C ALA A 34 -17.29 10.83 17.73
N ALA A 35 -16.48 11.25 16.78
CA ALA A 35 -16.81 11.21 15.37
C ALA A 35 -17.05 9.75 14.99
N THR A 36 -18.25 9.45 14.51
CA THR A 36 -18.57 8.11 13.99
C THR A 36 -17.55 7.77 12.93
N ALA A 37 -16.83 6.67 13.12
CA ALA A 37 -15.78 6.24 12.18
C ALA A 37 -16.30 6.21 10.74
N SER A 38 -15.54 6.78 9.80
CA SER A 38 -15.91 6.83 8.38
C SER A 38 -16.03 5.42 7.80
N ALA A 39 -16.80 5.27 6.72
CA ALA A 39 -16.92 3.97 6.04
C ALA A 39 -15.56 3.43 5.52
N PRO A 40 -14.66 4.25 4.93
CA PRO A 40 -13.30 3.83 4.61
C PRO A 40 -12.50 3.35 5.81
N ARG A 41 -12.60 4.05 6.94
CA ARG A 41 -11.93 3.66 8.17
C ARG A 41 -12.40 2.30 8.66
N LYS A 42 -13.72 2.07 8.73
CA LYS A 42 -14.31 0.78 9.15
C LYS A 42 -13.84 -0.36 8.24
N LEU A 43 -13.74 -0.13 6.93
CA LEU A 43 -13.21 -1.12 6.01
C LEU A 43 -11.77 -1.51 6.37
N ILE A 44 -10.88 -0.53 6.57
CA ILE A 44 -9.48 -0.81 6.89
C ILE A 44 -9.35 -1.45 8.28
N GLU A 45 -10.15 -1.03 9.27
CA GLU A 45 -10.21 -1.69 10.58
C GLU A 45 -10.56 -3.17 10.45
N THR A 46 -11.61 -3.51 9.67
CA THR A 46 -12.00 -4.90 9.42
C THR A 46 -10.90 -5.68 8.70
N VAL A 47 -10.39 -5.14 7.59
CA VAL A 47 -9.35 -5.80 6.78
C VAL A 47 -8.08 -6.07 7.60
N THR A 48 -7.64 -5.10 8.42
CA THR A 48 -6.43 -5.27 9.23
C THR A 48 -6.65 -6.26 10.38
N GLN A 49 -7.84 -6.29 11.00
CA GLN A 49 -8.20 -7.29 12.01
C GLN A 49 -8.21 -8.70 11.43
N ASP A 50 -8.82 -8.89 10.26
CA ASP A 50 -8.87 -10.20 9.59
C ASP A 50 -7.46 -10.69 9.22
N VAL A 51 -6.61 -9.80 8.68
CA VAL A 51 -5.22 -10.12 8.36
C VAL A 51 -4.43 -10.53 9.61
N VAL A 52 -4.52 -9.76 10.70
CA VAL A 52 -3.84 -10.10 11.96
C VAL A 52 -4.36 -11.41 12.54
N ALA A 53 -5.67 -11.68 12.47
CA ALA A 53 -6.25 -12.93 12.93
C ALA A 53 -5.72 -14.16 12.15
N ILE A 54 -5.56 -14.02 10.81
CA ILE A 54 -4.95 -15.06 9.97
C ILE A 54 -3.48 -15.26 10.34
N LEU A 55 -2.71 -14.19 10.48
CA LEU A 55 -1.28 -14.26 10.79
C LEU A 55 -1.00 -14.91 12.16
N ARG A 56 -1.87 -14.67 13.13
CA ARG A 56 -1.79 -15.26 14.49
C ARG A 56 -2.34 -16.68 14.59
N ASN A 57 -2.93 -17.21 13.54
CA ASN A 57 -3.51 -18.54 13.59
C ASN A 57 -2.44 -19.62 13.43
N ASP A 58 -2.04 -20.25 14.54
CA ASP A 58 -1.01 -21.30 14.57
C ASP A 58 -1.46 -22.63 13.89
N LYS A 59 -2.76 -22.75 13.55
CA LYS A 59 -3.27 -23.92 12.83
C LYS A 59 -3.07 -23.81 11.31
N LEU A 60 -2.70 -22.64 10.81
CA LEU A 60 -2.44 -22.40 9.40
C LEU A 60 -0.95 -22.49 9.10
N THR A 61 -0.61 -23.15 8.00
CA THR A 61 0.74 -23.12 7.43
C THR A 61 1.07 -21.71 6.88
N SER A 62 2.35 -21.41 6.68
CA SER A 62 2.78 -20.13 6.06
C SER A 62 2.12 -19.93 4.68
N ALA A 63 2.08 -20.96 3.85
CA ALA A 63 1.44 -20.90 2.55
C ALA A 63 -0.07 -20.58 2.63
N GLU A 64 -0.78 -21.17 3.59
CA GLU A 64 -2.21 -20.87 3.80
C GLU A 64 -2.43 -19.45 4.32
N LYS A 65 -1.57 -18.95 5.22
CA LYS A 65 -1.60 -17.56 5.69
C LYS A 65 -1.41 -16.60 4.52
N THR A 66 -0.37 -16.84 3.70
CA THR A 66 -0.08 -16.03 2.51
C THR A 66 -1.25 -16.01 1.53
N ALA A 67 -1.83 -17.18 1.23
CA ALA A 67 -2.97 -17.27 0.32
C ALA A 67 -4.19 -16.49 0.85
N LYS A 68 -4.54 -16.67 2.13
CA LYS A 68 -5.69 -15.98 2.75
C LYS A 68 -5.48 -14.46 2.82
N CYS A 69 -4.29 -14.00 3.21
CA CYS A 69 -3.97 -12.56 3.24
C CYS A 69 -4.02 -11.95 1.82
N ARG A 70 -3.51 -12.67 0.81
CA ARG A 70 -3.61 -12.26 -0.60
C ARG A 70 -5.07 -12.15 -1.04
N ASP A 71 -5.91 -13.10 -0.70
CA ASP A 71 -7.32 -13.10 -1.08
C ASP A 71 -8.07 -11.91 -0.46
N ILE A 72 -7.81 -11.59 0.81
CA ILE A 72 -8.33 -10.36 1.45
C ILE A 72 -7.85 -9.12 0.71
N ALA A 73 -6.55 -9.01 0.41
CA ALA A 73 -6.00 -7.85 -0.31
C ALA A 73 -6.67 -7.72 -1.69
N PHE A 74 -6.80 -8.81 -2.42
CA PHE A 74 -7.39 -8.82 -3.76
C PHE A 74 -8.87 -8.46 -3.77
N ALA A 75 -9.62 -8.84 -2.74
CA ALA A 75 -11.02 -8.47 -2.59
C ALA A 75 -11.20 -6.95 -2.33
N ASN A 76 -10.19 -6.29 -1.77
CA ASN A 76 -10.29 -4.90 -1.31
C ASN A 76 -9.51 -3.88 -2.16
N ILE A 77 -8.71 -4.31 -3.14
CA ILE A 77 -7.98 -3.44 -4.08
C ILE A 77 -8.76 -3.30 -5.38
N ASP A 78 -8.88 -2.07 -5.88
CA ASP A 78 -9.32 -1.78 -7.24
C ASP A 78 -8.12 -1.81 -8.19
N PHE A 79 -7.83 -3.00 -8.71
CA PHE A 79 -6.68 -3.21 -9.59
C PHE A 79 -6.79 -2.48 -10.93
N GLU A 80 -7.99 -2.23 -11.43
CA GLU A 80 -8.19 -1.47 -12.67
C GLU A 80 -7.81 0.00 -12.46
N THR A 81 -8.36 0.62 -11.42
CA THR A 81 -8.01 2.01 -11.08
C THR A 81 -6.52 2.12 -10.73
N LEU A 82 -5.97 1.19 -9.94
CA LEU A 82 -4.54 1.16 -9.60
C LEU A 82 -3.68 1.08 -10.86
N SER A 83 -3.99 0.19 -11.80
CA SER A 83 -3.28 0.02 -13.07
C SER A 83 -3.34 1.29 -13.92
N ARG A 84 -4.52 1.88 -14.06
CA ARG A 84 -4.72 3.14 -14.79
C ARG A 84 -3.91 4.28 -14.17
N LEU A 85 -3.90 4.39 -12.85
CA LEU A 85 -3.11 5.39 -12.14
C LEU A 85 -1.61 5.15 -12.32
N THR A 86 -1.16 3.91 -12.29
CA THR A 86 0.25 3.53 -12.45
C THR A 86 0.77 3.79 -13.86
N LEU A 87 0.05 3.42 -14.91
CA LEU A 87 0.47 3.67 -16.29
C LEU A 87 0.27 5.14 -16.72
N GLY A 88 -0.63 5.87 -16.05
CA GLY A 88 -0.88 7.28 -16.33
C GLY A 88 -1.28 7.53 -17.78
N ARG A 89 -0.48 8.31 -18.53
CA ARG A 89 -0.77 8.64 -19.94
C ARG A 89 -0.76 7.42 -20.83
N ASN A 90 0.18 6.50 -20.62
CA ASN A 90 0.33 5.31 -21.43
C ASN A 90 -0.92 4.41 -21.43
N TRP A 91 -1.75 4.48 -20.37
CA TRP A 91 -3.01 3.73 -20.29
C TRP A 91 -3.98 4.04 -21.43
N ARG A 92 -4.00 5.29 -21.89
CA ARG A 92 -4.94 5.75 -22.93
C ARG A 92 -4.58 5.24 -24.33
N ASP A 93 -3.33 4.91 -24.53
CA ASP A 93 -2.79 4.45 -25.81
C ASP A 93 -2.94 2.92 -25.98
N LEU A 94 -3.43 2.23 -24.93
CA LEU A 94 -3.61 0.79 -24.93
C LEU A 94 -5.03 0.41 -25.42
N THR A 95 -5.11 -0.70 -26.15
CA THR A 95 -6.39 -1.36 -26.45
C THR A 95 -7.01 -1.95 -25.17
N GLU A 96 -8.30 -2.20 -25.14
CA GLU A 96 -8.97 -2.85 -24.01
C GLU A 96 -8.36 -4.22 -23.67
N ALA A 97 -7.94 -4.98 -24.68
CA ALA A 97 -7.26 -6.27 -24.46
C ALA A 97 -5.92 -6.08 -23.73
N GLN A 98 -5.11 -5.10 -24.14
CA GLN A 98 -3.85 -4.77 -23.49
C GLN A 98 -4.06 -4.26 -22.07
N GLN A 99 -5.10 -3.45 -21.83
CA GLN A 99 -5.44 -2.97 -20.49
C GLN A 99 -5.80 -4.14 -19.56
N LYS A 100 -6.66 -5.06 -20.01
CA LYS A 100 -7.04 -6.26 -19.23
C LYS A 100 -5.84 -7.16 -18.94
N ASP A 101 -4.99 -7.38 -19.94
CA ASP A 101 -3.77 -8.18 -19.81
C ASP A 101 -2.79 -7.54 -18.78
N PHE A 102 -2.58 -6.23 -18.89
CA PHE A 102 -1.74 -5.51 -17.92
C PHE A 102 -2.29 -5.61 -16.50
N VAL A 103 -3.59 -5.42 -16.28
CA VAL A 103 -4.21 -5.55 -14.95
C VAL A 103 -3.92 -6.92 -14.35
N GLN A 104 -4.04 -7.99 -15.13
CA GLN A 104 -3.77 -9.35 -14.66
C GLN A 104 -2.30 -9.55 -14.29
N GLU A 105 -1.37 -9.16 -15.16
CA GLU A 105 0.05 -9.34 -14.91
C GLU A 105 0.56 -8.44 -13.78
N TYR A 106 0.05 -7.20 -13.67
CA TYR A 106 0.41 -6.31 -12.56
C TYR A 106 -0.13 -6.81 -11.23
N ARG A 107 -1.34 -7.38 -11.19
CA ARG A 107 -1.89 -8.03 -10.00
C ARG A 107 -1.01 -9.19 -9.53
N LYS A 108 -0.55 -10.05 -10.44
CA LYS A 108 0.38 -11.15 -10.13
C LYS A 108 1.72 -10.60 -9.62
N HIS A 109 2.23 -9.56 -10.27
CA HIS A 109 3.49 -8.94 -9.90
C HIS A 109 3.46 -8.36 -8.47
N ILE A 110 2.38 -7.66 -8.11
CA ILE A 110 2.18 -7.17 -6.73
C ILE A 110 2.12 -8.37 -5.77
N ALA A 111 1.35 -9.41 -6.07
CA ALA A 111 1.25 -10.60 -5.23
C ALA A 111 2.62 -11.26 -4.99
N GLY A 112 3.40 -11.48 -6.05
CA GLY A 112 4.74 -12.08 -5.94
C GLY A 112 5.71 -11.20 -5.15
N THR A 113 5.71 -9.89 -5.42
CA THR A 113 6.60 -8.93 -4.74
C THR A 113 6.40 -8.91 -3.22
N TYR A 114 5.17 -9.07 -2.76
CA TYR A 114 4.82 -8.97 -1.34
C TYR A 114 4.48 -10.31 -0.67
N SER A 115 4.65 -11.44 -1.37
CA SER A 115 4.34 -12.78 -0.84
C SER A 115 5.08 -13.12 0.46
N HIS A 116 6.34 -12.69 0.58
CA HIS A 116 7.18 -12.99 1.75
C HIS A 116 6.88 -12.12 2.98
N MET A 117 6.00 -11.12 2.88
CA MET A 117 5.69 -10.26 4.04
C MET A 117 5.00 -11.04 5.17
N THR A 118 4.24 -12.08 4.84
CA THR A 118 3.60 -12.94 5.84
C THR A 118 4.60 -13.75 6.66
N ASP A 119 5.72 -14.15 6.07
CA ASP A 119 6.78 -14.91 6.75
C ASP A 119 7.59 -14.03 7.72
N GLN A 120 7.54 -12.72 7.53
CA GLN A 120 8.24 -11.74 8.36
C GLN A 120 7.38 -11.23 9.52
N TYR A 121 6.17 -11.75 9.69
CA TYR A 121 5.29 -11.37 10.79
C TYR A 121 5.79 -11.96 12.10
N HIS A 122 6.01 -11.09 13.11
CA HIS A 122 6.51 -11.43 14.45
C HIS A 122 5.58 -10.87 15.53
N ASN A 123 4.27 -11.11 15.37
CA ASN A 123 3.25 -10.68 16.33
C ASN A 123 3.05 -9.15 16.45
N GLU A 124 3.19 -8.45 15.34
CA GLU A 124 2.87 -7.02 15.24
C GLU A 124 1.36 -6.77 15.40
N ASP A 125 1.02 -5.56 15.88
CA ASP A 125 -0.34 -5.01 15.85
C ASP A 125 -0.46 -3.97 14.75
N ILE A 126 -1.64 -3.88 14.14
CA ILE A 126 -1.97 -2.83 13.18
C ILE A 126 -3.04 -1.94 13.81
N LEU A 127 -2.69 -0.69 14.11
CA LEU A 127 -3.57 0.28 14.75
C LEU A 127 -4.01 1.34 13.73
N VAL A 128 -5.32 1.49 13.51
CA VAL A 128 -5.84 2.61 12.72
C VAL A 128 -5.74 3.88 13.54
N SER A 129 -4.91 4.81 13.08
CA SER A 129 -4.53 6.03 13.81
C SER A 129 -5.26 7.28 13.35
N GLY A 130 -5.82 7.28 12.14
CA GLY A 130 -6.56 8.43 11.61
C GLY A 130 -7.16 8.14 10.25
N ASP A 131 -8.04 9.01 9.83
CA ASP A 131 -8.60 9.04 8.48
C ASP A 131 -8.93 10.48 8.08
N ARG A 132 -8.86 10.76 6.78
CA ARG A 132 -9.19 12.07 6.20
C ARG A 132 -9.77 11.92 4.80
N GLU A 133 -10.68 12.82 4.48
CA GLU A 133 -11.15 12.98 3.11
C GLU A 133 -10.10 13.72 2.27
N GLU A 134 -9.89 13.24 1.06
CA GLU A 134 -8.99 13.81 0.07
C GLU A 134 -9.79 14.52 -1.04
N ALA A 135 -9.09 15.25 -1.89
CA ALA A 135 -9.72 15.84 -3.07
C ALA A 135 -10.43 14.77 -3.93
N ARG A 136 -11.55 15.16 -4.55
CA ARG A 136 -12.36 14.32 -5.45
C ARG A 136 -13.08 13.16 -4.76
N GLY A 137 -13.30 13.23 -3.46
CA GLY A 137 -14.01 12.21 -2.69
C GLY A 137 -13.20 10.94 -2.42
N ASP A 138 -11.90 10.93 -2.68
CA ASP A 138 -11.02 9.87 -2.19
C ASP A 138 -10.84 10.02 -0.66
N TRP A 139 -10.41 8.96 -0.01
CA TRP A 139 -10.09 8.96 1.42
C TRP A 139 -8.72 8.37 1.67
N THR A 140 -8.04 8.87 2.70
CA THR A 140 -6.81 8.25 3.21
C THR A 140 -7.07 7.77 4.63
N VAL A 141 -6.83 6.49 4.87
CA VAL A 141 -6.84 5.87 6.21
C VAL A 141 -5.41 5.56 6.60
N GLN A 142 -5.03 6.00 7.80
CA GLN A 142 -3.66 5.85 8.33
C GLN A 142 -3.62 4.73 9.35
N THR A 143 -2.61 3.87 9.26
CA THR A 143 -2.32 2.84 10.25
C THR A 143 -0.87 2.92 10.72
N ARG A 144 -0.66 2.47 11.95
CA ARG A 144 0.65 2.30 12.57
C ARG A 144 0.87 0.82 12.84
N ILE A 145 2.01 0.30 12.41
CA ILE A 145 2.41 -1.07 12.71
C ILE A 145 3.27 -1.01 13.97
N MET A 146 2.81 -1.70 15.02
CA MET A 146 3.46 -1.75 16.32
C MET A 146 4.14 -3.09 16.46
N GLY A 147 5.44 -3.10 16.67
CA GLY A 147 6.24 -4.31 16.82
C GLY A 147 7.29 -4.18 17.92
N ASP A 148 8.05 -5.25 18.14
CA ASP A 148 9.19 -5.22 19.04
C ASP A 148 10.36 -4.45 18.40
N LYS A 149 10.95 -3.56 19.18
CA LYS A 149 12.15 -2.82 18.85
C LYS A 149 13.07 -2.80 20.05
N ASN A 150 14.03 -3.73 20.07
CA ASN A 150 14.95 -3.92 21.18
C ASN A 150 14.27 -4.24 22.52
N GLY A 151 13.26 -5.10 22.52
CA GLY A 151 12.51 -5.49 23.71
C GLY A 151 11.44 -4.49 24.17
N VAL A 152 11.20 -3.43 23.39
CA VAL A 152 10.15 -2.44 23.65
C VAL A 152 9.16 -2.39 22.49
N ARG A 153 7.88 -2.39 22.82
CA ARG A 153 6.80 -2.23 21.81
C ARG A 153 6.80 -0.80 21.30
N ASP A 154 7.10 -0.60 20.02
CA ASP A 154 7.21 0.72 19.39
C ASP A 154 6.66 0.67 17.96
N GLU A 155 6.43 1.84 17.36
CA GLU A 155 6.08 1.96 15.95
C GLU A 155 7.25 1.54 15.06
N ILE A 156 7.03 0.55 14.21
CA ILE A 156 8.04 0.03 13.28
C ILE A 156 7.78 0.43 11.83
N ALA A 157 6.53 0.79 11.47
CA ALA A 157 6.17 1.32 10.17
C ALA A 157 4.84 2.07 10.22
N LYS A 158 4.64 2.97 9.25
CA LYS A 158 3.38 3.64 8.96
C LYS A 158 2.87 3.17 7.61
N VAL A 159 1.56 2.88 7.53
CA VAL A 159 0.91 2.55 6.26
C VAL A 159 -0.32 3.45 6.09
N GLU A 160 -0.38 4.12 4.95
CA GLU A 160 -1.56 4.88 4.53
C GLU A 160 -2.24 4.16 3.37
N TYR A 161 -3.52 3.97 3.48
CA TYR A 161 -4.38 3.37 2.46
C TYR A 161 -5.17 4.48 1.79
N ARG A 162 -4.96 4.71 0.50
CA ARG A 162 -5.82 5.61 -0.27
C ARG A 162 -6.97 4.82 -0.87
N LEU A 163 -8.18 5.27 -0.59
CA LEU A 163 -9.41 4.59 -1.02
C LEU A 163 -10.24 5.47 -1.94
N ARG A 164 -10.93 4.82 -2.86
CA ARG A 164 -11.93 5.42 -3.74
C ARG A 164 -13.21 4.60 -3.69
N GLN A 165 -14.34 5.28 -3.82
CA GLN A 165 -15.61 4.60 -3.97
C GLN A 165 -15.83 4.23 -5.45
N THR A 166 -15.90 2.93 -5.74
CA THR A 166 -16.21 2.36 -7.05
C THR A 166 -17.44 1.46 -6.88
N ASP A 167 -18.48 1.67 -7.68
CA ASP A 167 -19.74 0.91 -7.61
C ASP A 167 -20.33 0.85 -6.19
N LYS A 168 -20.34 1.98 -5.50
CA LYS A 168 -20.79 2.15 -4.10
C LYS A 168 -19.97 1.37 -3.05
N GLN A 169 -18.85 0.78 -3.44
CA GLN A 169 -17.93 0.08 -2.55
C GLN A 169 -16.62 0.86 -2.42
N TRP A 170 -16.09 0.94 -1.20
CA TRP A 170 -14.77 1.50 -0.97
C TRP A 170 -13.71 0.46 -1.35
N LYS A 171 -12.72 0.87 -2.16
CA LYS A 171 -11.61 0.03 -2.60
C LYS A 171 -10.30 0.80 -2.46
N VAL A 172 -9.24 0.08 -2.13
CA VAL A 172 -7.89 0.64 -2.06
C VAL A 172 -7.37 0.85 -3.47
N ILE A 173 -6.85 2.05 -3.74
CA ILE A 173 -6.27 2.46 -5.03
C ILE A 173 -4.79 2.82 -4.94
N ASP A 174 -4.24 2.95 -3.73
CA ASP A 174 -2.80 3.11 -3.47
C ASP A 174 -2.48 2.76 -2.02
N LEU A 175 -1.23 2.39 -1.79
CA LEU A 175 -0.63 2.16 -0.49
C LEU A 175 0.63 3.01 -0.38
N THR A 176 0.77 3.72 0.74
CA THR A 176 1.99 4.47 1.07
C THR A 176 2.60 3.84 2.32
N ILE A 177 3.84 3.37 2.25
CA ILE A 177 4.58 2.77 3.35
C ILE A 177 5.75 3.68 3.70
N ASP A 178 5.78 4.19 4.93
CA ASP A 178 6.81 5.13 5.41
C ASP A 178 7.03 6.32 4.44
N GLY A 179 5.94 6.86 3.90
CA GLY A 179 5.96 8.00 2.97
C GLY A 179 6.21 7.64 1.50
N VAL A 180 6.42 6.37 1.16
CA VAL A 180 6.65 5.92 -0.22
C VAL A 180 5.38 5.29 -0.80
N SER A 181 4.74 5.97 -1.77
CA SER A 181 3.59 5.43 -2.51
C SER A 181 4.02 4.30 -3.45
N LEU A 182 3.37 3.15 -3.33
CA LEU A 182 3.64 1.99 -4.20
C LEU A 182 3.25 2.29 -5.64
N MET A 183 2.10 2.92 -5.86
CA MET A 183 1.64 3.32 -7.19
C MET A 183 2.63 4.27 -7.86
N SER A 184 3.14 5.27 -7.14
CA SER A 184 4.10 6.24 -7.69
C SER A 184 5.46 5.58 -7.99
N ASN A 185 5.90 4.66 -7.14
CA ASN A 185 7.13 3.91 -7.33
C ASN A 185 7.06 3.04 -8.60
N PHE A 186 6.00 2.23 -8.75
CA PHE A 186 5.79 1.43 -9.97
C PHE A 186 5.60 2.31 -11.21
N ARG A 187 4.91 3.45 -11.08
CA ARG A 187 4.76 4.40 -12.19
C ARG A 187 6.11 4.83 -12.74
N SER A 188 7.03 5.23 -11.87
CA SER A 188 8.37 5.67 -12.29
C SER A 188 9.12 4.55 -13.01
N GLN A 189 9.12 3.35 -12.45
CA GLN A 189 9.77 2.18 -13.05
C GLN A 189 9.15 1.81 -14.41
N PHE A 190 7.83 1.76 -14.50
CA PHE A 190 7.14 1.36 -15.73
C PHE A 190 7.28 2.41 -16.83
N GLN A 191 7.26 3.70 -16.47
CA GLN A 191 7.52 4.78 -17.43
C GLN A 191 8.93 4.68 -18.02
N GLU A 192 9.94 4.37 -17.20
CA GLU A 192 11.30 4.17 -17.68
C GLU A 192 11.38 2.99 -18.67
N ILE A 193 10.77 1.85 -18.33
CA ILE A 193 10.75 0.67 -19.20
C ILE A 193 10.04 0.97 -20.53
N ILE A 194 8.88 1.63 -20.47
CA ILE A 194 8.08 1.97 -21.65
C ILE A 194 8.84 2.96 -22.54
N SER A 195 9.48 3.97 -21.96
CA SER A 195 10.28 4.93 -22.72
C SER A 195 11.47 4.28 -23.44
N ASN A 196 12.05 3.22 -22.87
CA ASN A 196 13.23 2.53 -23.40
C ASN A 196 12.90 1.30 -24.29
N GLY A 197 11.62 0.98 -24.53
CA GLY A 197 11.31 -0.20 -25.33
C GLY A 197 9.82 -0.52 -25.49
N GLY A 198 8.95 0.44 -25.17
CA GLY A 198 7.52 0.31 -25.40
C GLY A 198 6.80 -0.56 -24.37
N PHE A 199 5.48 -0.63 -24.53
CA PHE A 199 4.59 -1.41 -23.65
C PHE A 199 4.89 -2.92 -23.69
N ASP A 200 5.23 -3.47 -24.84
CA ASP A 200 5.54 -4.90 -24.99
C ASP A 200 6.74 -5.33 -24.15
N LYS A 201 7.75 -4.45 -24.04
CA LYS A 201 8.92 -4.69 -23.17
C LYS A 201 8.50 -4.73 -21.70
N LEU A 202 7.62 -3.83 -21.28
CA LEU A 202 7.08 -3.86 -19.92
C LEU A 202 6.34 -5.16 -19.65
N MET A 203 5.45 -5.57 -20.55
CA MET A 203 4.67 -6.81 -20.40
C MET A 203 5.54 -8.05 -20.35
N LYS A 204 6.58 -8.10 -21.21
CA LYS A 204 7.57 -9.20 -21.16
C LYS A 204 8.25 -9.26 -19.79
N GLN A 205 8.74 -8.14 -19.27
CA GLN A 205 9.45 -8.11 -17.99
C GLN A 205 8.51 -8.48 -16.82
N LEU A 206 7.24 -8.04 -16.84
CA LEU A 206 6.27 -8.44 -15.82
C LEU A 206 6.04 -9.96 -15.84
N ARG A 207 5.84 -10.56 -17.02
CA ARG A 207 5.63 -12.00 -17.15
C ARG A 207 6.86 -12.80 -16.73
N ASP A 208 8.07 -12.36 -17.12
CA ASP A 208 9.32 -13.01 -16.72
C ASP A 208 9.46 -13.03 -15.19
N LYS A 209 9.24 -11.88 -14.53
CA LYS A 209 9.29 -11.77 -13.06
C LYS A 209 8.19 -12.56 -12.35
N ASN A 210 7.00 -12.61 -12.91
CA ASN A 210 5.90 -13.39 -12.33
C ASN A 210 6.22 -14.89 -12.41
N ALA A 211 6.77 -15.36 -13.53
CA ALA A 211 7.20 -16.76 -13.70
C ALA A 211 8.37 -17.14 -12.76
N GLU A 212 9.22 -16.19 -12.39
CA GLU A 212 10.29 -16.40 -11.39
C GLU A 212 9.72 -16.50 -9.97
N ALA A 213 8.70 -15.70 -9.64
CA ALA A 213 8.09 -15.70 -8.32
C ALA A 213 7.19 -16.93 -8.05
N GLU A 214 6.80 -17.68 -9.09
CA GLU A 214 6.00 -18.91 -8.98
C GLU A 214 6.85 -20.18 -8.77
N LYS A 215 8.19 -20.07 -8.82
CA LYS A 215 9.13 -21.19 -8.61
C LYS A 215 9.55 -21.32 -7.16
#